data_d1f526444b4411c203c862598c6f1691
#
_entry.id   d1f526444b4411c203c862598c6f1691
#
_cell.length_a   1.000
_cell.length_b   1.000
_cell.length_c   1.000
_cell.angle_alpha   90.00
_cell.angle_beta   90.00
_cell.angle_gamma   90.00
#
_symmetry.space_group_name_H-M   'P 1'
#
loop_
_entity.id
_entity.type
_entity.pdbx_description
1 polymer ?
#
loop_
_entity_poly.entity_id
_entity_poly.type
_entity_poly.pdbx_seq_one_letter_code
_entity_poly.pdbx_strand_id
1 'polypeptide(L)'
;MGPKKSDKKGGKAKAKGGADGEVLGEDPLQFLQNYTRFSKLIGVAPNPKVVAQLQSDENQPLTQASTWYTFTIVVDDEHGPLGPGGTRALTTAIMGTGQDMRGGPYRLMKSLRLWRARCGDEGARSIAEVLRLGGAEVQLEYIELFDDNIGPTGALALGQALSIGCNKSLLSLKLDYNPSLGSEGTASLCRGLRTNSSLKQLHLPYCDLGADAGPALGEMLSFTKLQLAVLNLQGNRLEAEGMKALSPGLARNRSLVYLSLADNGVGSGDADVAALEDFRDAMMSCSTLTHVDLLYNRIGERGARVLLPALAPENKSQIKHFLVDATLPTPLFEALHRRDTGGGGKKGKKKGGGKGKKKKK
;
A
#
# COMPACT_ATOMS: atom_id res chain seq x y z
N MET A 1 20.83 -60.51 -56.55
CA MET A 1 19.77 -60.63 -55.58
C MET A 1 19.69 -59.33 -54.79
N GLY A 2 18.80 -58.43 -55.13
CA GLY A 2 18.60 -57.16 -54.47
C GLY A 2 17.29 -57.17 -53.68
N PRO A 3 17.19 -56.46 -52.54
CA PRO A 3 15.94 -56.45 -51.73
C PRO A 3 14.99 -55.41 -52.26
N LYS A 4 13.72 -55.81 -52.18
CA LYS A 4 12.50 -55.06 -52.55
C LYS A 4 12.28 -53.81 -51.73
N LYS A 5 11.95 -52.70 -52.42
CA LYS A 5 11.36 -51.50 -51.83
C LYS A 5 9.95 -51.80 -51.35
N SER A 6 9.63 -51.46 -50.08
CA SER A 6 8.29 -51.44 -49.55
C SER A 6 7.80 -50.00 -49.48
N ASP A 7 6.74 -49.72 -50.23
CA ASP A 7 6.03 -48.44 -50.21
C ASP A 7 5.26 -48.30 -48.88
N LYS A 8 5.62 -47.30 -48.07
CA LYS A 8 4.79 -46.85 -46.95
C LYS A 8 3.91 -45.69 -47.41
N LYS A 9 2.65 -45.94 -47.56
CA LYS A 9 1.58 -44.92 -47.67
C LYS A 9 1.54 -44.10 -46.39
N GLY A 10 1.89 -42.82 -46.52
CA GLY A 10 1.73 -41.84 -45.47
C GLY A 10 0.25 -41.48 -45.29
N GLY A 11 -0.36 -41.96 -44.23
CA GLY A 11 -1.65 -41.46 -43.78
C GLY A 11 -1.52 -40.04 -43.22
N LYS A 12 -2.09 -39.06 -43.92
CA LYS A 12 -2.28 -37.72 -43.36
C LYS A 12 -3.31 -37.82 -42.25
N ALA A 13 -2.86 -37.81 -41.00
CA ALA A 13 -3.72 -37.53 -39.85
C ALA A 13 -4.19 -36.07 -39.98
N LYS A 14 -5.46 -35.89 -40.22
CA LYS A 14 -6.13 -34.60 -40.06
C LYS A 14 -6.01 -34.23 -38.58
N ALA A 15 -5.20 -33.21 -38.27
CA ALA A 15 -5.28 -32.54 -36.99
C ALA A 15 -6.72 -31.95 -36.85
N LYS A 16 -7.49 -32.52 -35.95
CA LYS A 16 -8.73 -31.89 -35.47
C LYS A 16 -8.30 -30.60 -34.80
N GLY A 17 -8.85 -29.47 -35.27
CA GLY A 17 -8.69 -28.17 -34.62
C GLY A 17 -9.06 -28.30 -33.15
N GLY A 18 -8.07 -28.02 -32.32
CA GLY A 18 -8.29 -27.84 -30.88
C GLY A 18 -9.22 -26.66 -30.70
N ALA A 19 -10.23 -26.85 -29.88
CA ALA A 19 -11.03 -25.77 -29.31
C ALA A 19 -10.11 -24.67 -28.80
N ASP A 20 -10.51 -23.44 -28.99
CA ASP A 20 -9.91 -22.27 -28.38
C ASP A 20 -9.67 -22.59 -26.91
N GLY A 21 -8.40 -22.64 -26.49
CA GLY A 21 -8.06 -22.98 -25.11
C GLY A 21 -8.55 -21.83 -24.22
N GLU A 22 -9.66 -22.04 -23.57
CA GLU A 22 -10.15 -21.16 -22.51
C GLU A 22 -9.01 -20.99 -21.50
N VAL A 23 -8.49 -19.78 -21.36
CA VAL A 23 -7.46 -19.49 -20.37
C VAL A 23 -8.13 -19.50 -19.01
N LEU A 24 -7.93 -20.58 -18.27
CA LEU A 24 -8.53 -20.75 -16.95
C LEU A 24 -8.12 -19.61 -16.02
N GLY A 25 -9.10 -19.06 -15.29
CA GLY A 25 -8.87 -18.00 -14.30
C GLY A 25 -8.90 -16.57 -14.83
N GLU A 26 -9.37 -16.35 -16.05
CA GLU A 26 -9.49 -15.01 -16.66
C GLU A 26 -10.94 -14.61 -17.00
N ASP A 27 -11.91 -15.46 -16.75
CA ASP A 27 -13.33 -15.18 -17.02
C ASP A 27 -14.04 -14.55 -15.80
N PRO A 28 -14.47 -13.26 -15.89
CA PRO A 28 -15.23 -12.60 -14.84
C PRO A 28 -16.58 -13.26 -14.55
N LEU A 29 -17.22 -13.85 -15.56
CA LEU A 29 -18.52 -14.53 -15.38
C LEU A 29 -18.34 -15.83 -14.59
N GLN A 30 -17.26 -16.57 -14.83
CA GLN A 30 -16.93 -17.74 -14.02
C GLN A 30 -16.62 -17.34 -12.58
N PHE A 31 -15.90 -16.23 -12.37
CA PHE A 31 -15.66 -15.68 -11.05
C PHE A 31 -16.98 -15.30 -10.34
N LEU A 32 -17.90 -14.61 -11.04
CA LEU A 32 -19.23 -14.28 -10.51
C LEU A 32 -20.03 -15.53 -10.12
N GLN A 33 -20.00 -16.56 -10.94
CA GLN A 33 -20.68 -17.84 -10.64
C GLN A 33 -20.10 -18.46 -9.37
N ASN A 34 -18.78 -18.51 -9.23
CA ASN A 34 -18.10 -19.00 -8.04
C ASN A 34 -18.47 -18.19 -6.79
N TYR A 35 -18.47 -16.86 -6.90
CA TYR A 35 -18.83 -15.96 -5.81
C TYR A 35 -20.28 -16.18 -5.36
N THR A 36 -21.23 -16.19 -6.30
CA THR A 36 -22.65 -16.40 -6.02
C THR A 36 -22.91 -17.77 -5.41
N ARG A 37 -22.27 -18.80 -5.94
CA ARG A 37 -22.40 -20.17 -5.46
C ARG A 37 -21.88 -20.34 -4.05
N PHE A 38 -20.68 -19.84 -3.77
CA PHE A 38 -20.10 -19.96 -2.45
C PHE A 38 -20.84 -19.10 -1.41
N SER A 39 -21.30 -17.91 -1.79
CA SER A 39 -22.16 -17.09 -0.94
C SER A 39 -23.40 -17.88 -0.47
N LYS A 40 -24.08 -18.53 -1.39
CA LYS A 40 -25.23 -19.39 -1.06
C LYS A 40 -24.86 -20.57 -0.15
N LEU A 41 -23.72 -21.21 -0.40
CA LEU A 41 -23.23 -22.34 0.38
C LEU A 41 -23.01 -21.98 1.86
N ILE A 42 -22.49 -20.79 2.12
CA ILE A 42 -22.24 -20.30 3.49
C ILE A 42 -23.41 -19.50 4.07
N GLY A 43 -24.54 -19.42 3.36
CA GLY A 43 -25.74 -18.72 3.84
C GLY A 43 -25.66 -17.19 3.83
N VAL A 44 -24.82 -16.61 2.97
CA VAL A 44 -24.63 -15.15 2.83
C VAL A 44 -25.22 -14.69 1.49
N ALA A 45 -25.96 -13.57 1.49
CA ALA A 45 -26.42 -12.96 0.25
C ALA A 45 -25.25 -12.38 -0.53
N PRO A 46 -25.13 -12.64 -1.85
CA PRO A 46 -24.13 -11.95 -2.67
C PRO A 46 -24.32 -10.44 -2.60
N ASN A 47 -23.24 -9.69 -2.36
CA ASN A 47 -23.30 -8.23 -2.30
C ASN A 47 -23.63 -7.67 -3.69
N PRO A 48 -24.68 -6.81 -3.85
CA PRO A 48 -25.11 -6.32 -5.14
C PRO A 48 -24.02 -5.53 -5.88
N LYS A 49 -23.17 -4.81 -5.17
CA LYS A 49 -22.09 -4.03 -5.76
C LYS A 49 -20.99 -4.92 -6.35
N VAL A 50 -20.64 -5.99 -5.67
CA VAL A 50 -19.70 -7.01 -6.20
C VAL A 50 -20.29 -7.65 -7.46
N VAL A 51 -21.57 -8.01 -7.43
CA VAL A 51 -22.27 -8.58 -8.59
C VAL A 51 -22.25 -7.59 -9.77
N ALA A 52 -22.63 -6.32 -9.52
CA ALA A 52 -22.66 -5.30 -10.57
C ALA A 52 -21.28 -5.03 -11.18
N GLN A 53 -20.24 -4.98 -10.35
CA GLN A 53 -18.86 -4.80 -10.84
C GLN A 53 -18.41 -5.97 -11.71
N LEU A 54 -18.77 -7.21 -11.35
CA LEU A 54 -18.39 -8.39 -12.12
C LEU A 54 -19.21 -8.57 -13.42
N GLN A 55 -20.39 -7.93 -13.49
CA GLN A 55 -21.23 -7.92 -14.69
C GLN A 55 -20.94 -6.73 -15.62
N SER A 56 -20.20 -5.74 -15.15
CA SER A 56 -19.88 -4.56 -15.94
C SER A 56 -18.98 -4.89 -17.11
N ASP A 57 -19.32 -4.36 -18.32
CA ASP A 57 -18.51 -4.49 -19.52
C ASP A 57 -17.11 -3.87 -19.37
N GLU A 58 -16.95 -2.90 -18.46
CA GLU A 58 -15.66 -2.27 -18.14
C GLU A 58 -14.67 -3.25 -17.49
N ASN A 59 -15.18 -4.33 -16.90
CA ASN A 59 -14.38 -5.37 -16.26
C ASN A 59 -14.23 -6.62 -17.15
N GLN A 60 -14.77 -6.62 -18.35
CA GLN A 60 -14.52 -7.70 -19.30
C GLN A 60 -13.14 -7.53 -19.94
N PRO A 61 -12.39 -8.61 -20.14
CA PRO A 61 -11.08 -8.52 -20.78
C PRO A 61 -11.26 -7.96 -22.19
N LEU A 62 -10.92 -6.69 -22.38
CA LEU A 62 -10.78 -6.12 -23.70
C LEU A 62 -9.72 -6.96 -24.45
N THR A 63 -10.15 -7.61 -25.50
CA THR A 63 -9.36 -8.39 -26.46
C THR A 63 -7.84 -8.17 -26.38
N GLN A 64 -7.11 -9.22 -26.05
CA GLN A 64 -5.66 -9.54 -26.28
C GLN A 64 -4.59 -8.43 -26.35
N ALA A 65 -4.90 -7.15 -26.36
CA ALA A 65 -3.94 -6.07 -26.60
C ALA A 65 -3.51 -5.27 -25.37
N SER A 66 -4.16 -5.40 -24.22
CA SER A 66 -3.77 -4.66 -23.01
C SER A 66 -3.19 -5.60 -21.96
N THR A 67 -1.88 -5.66 -21.88
CA THR A 67 -1.10 -6.35 -20.86
C THR A 67 -1.29 -5.81 -19.42
N TRP A 68 -2.20 -4.86 -19.20
CA TRP A 68 -2.40 -4.13 -17.94
C TRP A 68 -3.86 -4.08 -17.52
N TYR A 69 -4.50 -5.23 -17.46
CA TYR A 69 -5.86 -5.27 -16.93
C TYR A 69 -5.81 -5.27 -15.40
N THR A 70 -6.28 -4.18 -14.80
CA THR A 70 -6.42 -4.08 -13.33
C THR A 70 -7.89 -4.23 -12.97
N PHE A 71 -8.25 -5.40 -12.46
CA PHE A 71 -9.57 -5.60 -11.89
C PHE A 71 -9.57 -5.12 -10.44
N THR A 72 -10.45 -4.18 -10.11
CA THR A 72 -10.59 -3.61 -8.77
C THR A 72 -12.01 -3.80 -8.27
N ILE A 73 -12.16 -4.44 -7.14
CA ILE A 73 -13.44 -4.48 -6.42
C ILE A 73 -13.42 -3.41 -5.35
N VAL A 74 -14.37 -2.47 -5.44
CA VAL A 74 -14.63 -1.46 -4.42
C VAL A 74 -16.00 -1.79 -3.82
N VAL A 75 -16.00 -2.10 -2.54
CA VAL A 75 -17.22 -2.35 -1.78
C VAL A 75 -17.33 -1.27 -0.71
N ASP A 76 -18.50 -0.67 -0.60
CA ASP A 76 -18.83 0.33 0.41
C ASP A 76 -20.10 -0.09 1.17
N ASP A 77 -20.58 0.78 2.05
CA ASP A 77 -21.75 0.51 2.89
C ASP A 77 -23.10 0.89 2.24
N GLU A 78 -23.13 1.39 0.99
CA GLU A 78 -24.34 1.82 0.30
C GLU A 78 -25.36 0.69 0.15
N HIS A 79 -24.86 -0.53 -0.16
CA HIS A 79 -25.68 -1.73 -0.35
C HIS A 79 -25.62 -2.68 0.84
N GLY A 80 -25.27 -2.15 2.01
CA GLY A 80 -24.97 -2.92 3.20
C GLY A 80 -23.54 -3.47 3.20
N PRO A 81 -23.00 -3.76 4.40
CA PRO A 81 -21.61 -4.20 4.52
C PRO A 81 -21.44 -5.60 3.91
N LEU A 82 -20.28 -5.83 3.32
CA LEU A 82 -19.90 -7.16 2.85
C LEU A 82 -19.80 -8.15 4.01
N GLY A 83 -19.30 -7.69 5.14
CA GLY A 83 -19.09 -8.49 6.34
C GLY A 83 -18.01 -9.56 6.22
N PRO A 84 -17.71 -10.28 7.32
CA PRO A 84 -16.72 -11.36 7.29
C PRO A 84 -17.10 -12.49 6.33
N GLY A 85 -18.37 -12.91 6.35
CA GLY A 85 -18.87 -13.96 5.48
C GLY A 85 -18.81 -13.61 4.00
N GLY A 86 -19.23 -12.39 3.63
CA GLY A 86 -19.15 -11.92 2.25
C GLY A 86 -17.69 -11.78 1.77
N THR A 87 -16.80 -11.31 2.64
CA THR A 87 -15.35 -11.25 2.34
C THR A 87 -14.79 -12.66 2.13
N ARG A 88 -15.18 -13.62 2.95
CA ARG A 88 -14.79 -15.03 2.79
C ARG A 88 -15.32 -15.62 1.47
N ALA A 89 -16.57 -15.31 1.10
CA ALA A 89 -17.13 -15.75 -0.17
C ALA A 89 -16.32 -15.20 -1.35
N LEU A 90 -15.98 -13.90 -1.29
CA LEU A 90 -15.21 -13.23 -2.31
C LEU A 90 -13.80 -13.81 -2.44
N THR A 91 -13.08 -13.96 -1.34
CA THR A 91 -11.71 -14.50 -1.33
C THR A 91 -11.65 -15.95 -1.78
N THR A 92 -12.65 -16.77 -1.41
CA THR A 92 -12.75 -18.15 -1.88
C THR A 92 -13.01 -18.20 -3.39
N ALA A 93 -13.84 -17.31 -3.92
CA ALA A 93 -14.08 -17.22 -5.35
C ALA A 93 -12.83 -16.74 -6.11
N ILE A 94 -12.05 -15.81 -5.55
CA ILE A 94 -10.74 -15.39 -6.10
C ILE A 94 -9.78 -16.59 -6.18
N MET A 95 -9.74 -17.41 -5.13
CA MET A 95 -8.87 -18.58 -5.10
C MET A 95 -9.34 -19.70 -6.05
N GLY A 96 -10.59 -19.68 -6.47
CA GLY A 96 -11.18 -20.72 -7.29
C GLY A 96 -11.05 -22.12 -6.70
N THR A 97 -10.87 -22.21 -5.37
CA THR A 97 -10.67 -23.45 -4.63
C THR A 97 -11.94 -23.82 -3.89
N GLY A 98 -12.27 -25.09 -3.88
CA GLY A 98 -13.44 -25.61 -3.19
C GLY A 98 -14.17 -26.65 -4.01
N GLN A 99 -14.97 -27.46 -3.33
CA GLN A 99 -15.82 -28.45 -3.98
C GLN A 99 -16.75 -27.72 -4.96
N ASP A 100 -16.74 -28.13 -6.22
CA ASP A 100 -17.56 -27.55 -7.29
C ASP A 100 -17.18 -26.14 -7.80
N MET A 101 -16.04 -25.57 -7.41
CA MET A 101 -15.51 -24.37 -8.06
C MET A 101 -14.92 -24.71 -9.44
N ARG A 102 -15.14 -23.82 -10.41
CA ARG A 102 -14.65 -23.99 -11.78
C ARG A 102 -13.69 -22.86 -12.15
N GLY A 103 -12.84 -23.09 -13.14
CA GLY A 103 -11.98 -22.08 -13.72
C GLY A 103 -10.68 -21.81 -12.96
N GLY A 104 -10.46 -22.42 -11.79
CA GLY A 104 -9.25 -22.18 -10.98
C GLY A 104 -9.16 -20.78 -10.38
N PRO A 105 -7.98 -20.36 -9.90
CA PRO A 105 -7.76 -19.03 -9.32
C PRO A 105 -7.97 -17.91 -10.33
N TYR A 106 -8.63 -16.81 -9.89
CA TYR A 106 -8.85 -15.65 -10.76
C TYR A 106 -7.59 -14.78 -10.84
N ARG A 107 -6.91 -14.83 -11.98
CA ARG A 107 -5.55 -14.25 -12.18
C ARG A 107 -5.53 -12.76 -12.47
N LEU A 108 -6.65 -12.20 -12.94
CA LEU A 108 -6.70 -10.80 -13.39
C LEU A 108 -6.83 -9.80 -12.24
N MET A 109 -7.15 -10.25 -11.01
CA MET A 109 -7.30 -9.35 -9.89
C MET A 109 -5.96 -8.87 -9.36
N LYS A 110 -5.70 -7.57 -9.47
CA LYS A 110 -4.50 -6.90 -8.96
C LYS A 110 -4.77 -6.02 -7.75
N SER A 111 -5.99 -5.53 -7.60
CA SER A 111 -6.37 -4.61 -6.55
C SER A 111 -7.66 -5.05 -5.88
N LEU A 112 -7.64 -5.10 -4.54
CA LEU A 112 -8.82 -5.34 -3.72
C LEU A 112 -8.98 -4.15 -2.77
N ARG A 113 -10.10 -3.42 -2.92
CA ARG A 113 -10.46 -2.29 -2.05
C ARG A 113 -11.77 -2.58 -1.38
N LEU A 114 -11.76 -2.57 -0.07
CA LEU A 114 -12.94 -2.70 0.77
C LEU A 114 -13.04 -1.43 1.62
N TRP A 115 -14.16 -0.72 1.51
CA TRP A 115 -14.38 0.52 2.23
C TRP A 115 -15.64 0.39 3.08
N ARG A 116 -15.49 0.48 4.40
CA ARG A 116 -16.57 0.29 5.38
C ARG A 116 -17.36 -1.00 5.18
N ALA A 117 -16.68 -1.99 4.61
CA ALA A 117 -17.26 -3.30 4.33
C ALA A 117 -17.44 -4.14 5.60
N ARG A 118 -16.92 -3.68 6.74
CA ARG A 118 -16.99 -4.37 8.05
C ARG A 118 -16.49 -5.81 7.98
N CYS A 119 -15.42 -6.02 7.25
CA CYS A 119 -14.90 -7.38 7.06
C CYS A 119 -14.29 -7.96 8.35
N GLY A 120 -13.83 -7.11 9.27
CA GLY A 120 -13.26 -7.50 10.56
C GLY A 120 -12.04 -8.41 10.45
N ASP A 121 -11.62 -8.95 11.58
CA ASP A 121 -10.46 -9.84 11.65
C ASP A 121 -10.62 -11.12 10.83
N GLU A 122 -11.81 -11.69 10.78
CA GLU A 122 -12.09 -12.89 9.99
C GLU A 122 -12.01 -12.62 8.49
N GLY A 123 -12.48 -11.45 8.03
CA GLY A 123 -12.31 -11.03 6.64
C GLY A 123 -10.85 -10.79 6.32
N ALA A 124 -10.10 -10.11 7.20
CA ALA A 124 -8.66 -9.91 7.03
C ALA A 124 -7.89 -11.24 6.98
N ARG A 125 -8.30 -12.23 7.79
CA ARG A 125 -7.75 -13.60 7.74
C ARG A 125 -8.00 -14.26 6.39
N SER A 126 -9.22 -14.14 5.86
CA SER A 126 -9.55 -14.69 4.54
C SER A 126 -8.75 -14.05 3.40
N ILE A 127 -8.49 -12.74 3.49
CA ILE A 127 -7.61 -12.02 2.57
C ILE A 127 -6.15 -12.50 2.72
N ALA A 128 -5.69 -12.68 3.96
CA ALA A 128 -4.36 -13.22 4.25
C ALA A 128 -4.16 -14.63 3.66
N GLU A 129 -5.20 -15.45 3.64
CA GLU A 129 -5.16 -16.76 2.99
C GLU A 129 -4.95 -16.64 1.47
N VAL A 130 -5.61 -15.69 0.80
CA VAL A 130 -5.36 -15.41 -0.63
C VAL A 130 -3.90 -15.02 -0.86
N LEU A 131 -3.35 -14.14 -0.03
CA LEU A 131 -1.96 -13.72 -0.13
C LEU A 131 -0.98 -14.88 0.07
N ARG A 132 -1.29 -15.80 0.98
CA ARG A 132 -0.42 -16.92 1.34
C ARG A 132 -0.54 -18.09 0.37
N LEU A 133 -1.75 -18.44 -0.03
CA LEU A 133 -2.06 -19.65 -0.81
C LEU A 133 -2.18 -19.37 -2.32
N GLY A 134 -2.48 -18.12 -2.71
CA GLY A 134 -2.62 -17.73 -4.11
C GLY A 134 -1.33 -17.90 -4.93
N GLY A 135 -0.18 -17.86 -4.28
CA GLY A 135 1.12 -18.12 -4.91
C GLY A 135 1.36 -17.24 -6.12
N ALA A 136 1.76 -17.88 -7.23
CA ALA A 136 1.97 -17.20 -8.51
C ALA A 136 0.67 -17.00 -9.31
N GLU A 137 -0.43 -17.61 -8.90
CA GLU A 137 -1.70 -17.60 -9.64
C GLU A 137 -2.49 -16.31 -9.36
N VAL A 138 -2.61 -15.93 -8.07
CA VAL A 138 -3.33 -14.73 -7.65
C VAL A 138 -2.31 -13.69 -7.19
N GLN A 139 -2.04 -12.70 -8.05
CA GLN A 139 -1.01 -11.69 -7.81
C GLN A 139 -1.66 -10.36 -7.39
N LEU A 140 -2.25 -10.31 -6.18
CA LEU A 140 -2.69 -9.05 -5.61
C LEU A 140 -1.49 -8.15 -5.34
N GLU A 141 -1.54 -6.93 -5.88
CA GLU A 141 -0.52 -5.90 -5.75
C GLU A 141 -0.94 -4.79 -4.77
N TYR A 142 -2.26 -4.53 -4.68
CA TYR A 142 -2.84 -3.46 -3.88
C TYR A 142 -3.99 -3.97 -3.04
N ILE A 143 -3.89 -3.76 -1.72
CA ILE A 143 -4.98 -4.02 -0.77
C ILE A 143 -5.25 -2.74 0.00
N GLU A 144 -6.54 -2.36 0.08
CA GLU A 144 -7.03 -1.23 0.86
C GLU A 144 -8.25 -1.67 1.65
N LEU A 145 -8.14 -1.64 2.98
CA LEU A 145 -9.16 -2.00 3.95
C LEU A 145 -9.43 -0.76 4.80
N PHE A 146 -10.33 0.11 4.30
CA PHE A 146 -10.61 1.40 4.90
C PHE A 146 -11.82 1.29 5.85
N ASP A 147 -11.62 1.58 7.14
CA ASP A 147 -12.67 1.58 8.16
C ASP A 147 -13.43 0.23 8.21
N ASP A 148 -12.66 -0.87 8.29
CA ASP A 148 -13.16 -2.24 8.16
C ASP A 148 -13.14 -3.04 9.45
N ASN A 149 -12.92 -2.37 10.60
CA ASN A 149 -12.84 -3.00 11.93
C ASN A 149 -11.74 -4.07 12.04
N ILE A 150 -10.57 -3.80 11.43
CA ILE A 150 -9.41 -4.68 11.55
C ILE A 150 -8.76 -4.47 12.91
N GLY A 151 -8.62 -5.54 13.66
CA GLY A 151 -7.96 -5.57 14.96
C GLY A 151 -6.63 -6.34 14.94
N PRO A 152 -6.07 -6.63 16.14
CA PRO A 152 -4.79 -7.31 16.27
C PRO A 152 -4.73 -8.71 15.64
N THR A 153 -5.84 -9.45 15.68
CA THR A 153 -5.91 -10.80 15.11
C THR A 153 -5.86 -10.78 13.58
N GLY A 154 -6.57 -9.84 12.94
CA GLY A 154 -6.53 -9.63 11.50
C GLY A 154 -5.14 -9.15 11.05
N ALA A 155 -4.56 -8.21 11.79
CA ALA A 155 -3.21 -7.72 11.55
C ALA A 155 -2.15 -8.83 11.65
N LEU A 156 -2.28 -9.72 12.64
CA LEU A 156 -1.41 -10.89 12.77
C LEU A 156 -1.48 -11.80 11.54
N ALA A 157 -2.70 -12.09 11.06
CA ALA A 157 -2.90 -12.92 9.88
C ALA A 157 -2.27 -12.30 8.62
N LEU A 158 -2.49 -10.98 8.41
CA LEU A 158 -1.87 -10.24 7.31
C LEU A 158 -0.34 -10.23 7.42
N GLY A 159 0.20 -9.99 8.62
CA GLY A 159 1.64 -10.03 8.88
C GLY A 159 2.25 -11.40 8.55
N GLN A 160 1.61 -12.48 8.97
CA GLN A 160 2.03 -13.84 8.65
C GLN A 160 2.05 -14.12 7.14
N ALA A 161 1.02 -13.66 6.42
CA ALA A 161 0.94 -13.81 4.97
C ALA A 161 2.02 -13.00 4.22
N LEU A 162 2.52 -11.93 4.82
CA LEU A 162 3.56 -11.07 4.27
C LEU A 162 4.98 -11.43 4.76
N SER A 163 5.10 -12.44 5.61
CA SER A 163 6.41 -12.89 6.10
C SER A 163 7.24 -13.57 5.01
N ILE A 164 8.50 -13.87 5.32
CA ILE A 164 9.46 -14.45 4.40
C ILE A 164 8.92 -15.71 3.70
N GLY A 165 9.05 -15.75 2.39
CA GLY A 165 8.67 -16.90 1.56
C GLY A 165 7.18 -17.03 1.28
N CYS A 166 6.31 -16.22 1.90
CA CYS A 166 4.87 -16.28 1.68
C CYS A 166 4.44 -15.48 0.45
N ASN A 167 4.15 -14.20 0.60
CA ASN A 167 3.70 -13.37 -0.53
C ASN A 167 4.82 -12.46 -1.04
N LYS A 168 4.92 -12.33 -2.38
CA LYS A 168 5.89 -11.47 -3.07
C LYS A 168 5.22 -10.50 -4.04
N SER A 169 3.91 -10.57 -4.22
CA SER A 169 3.18 -9.73 -5.17
C SER A 169 2.69 -8.42 -4.56
N LEU A 170 2.37 -8.41 -3.26
CA LEU A 170 1.78 -7.23 -2.64
C LEU A 170 2.80 -6.09 -2.55
N LEU A 171 2.43 -4.96 -3.15
CA LEU A 171 3.22 -3.74 -3.20
C LEU A 171 2.70 -2.66 -2.25
N SER A 172 1.39 -2.62 -2.03
CA SER A 172 0.74 -1.61 -1.18
C SER A 172 -0.31 -2.24 -0.27
N LEU A 173 -0.19 -1.95 1.03
CA LEU A 173 -1.16 -2.30 2.04
C LEU A 173 -1.63 -1.01 2.75
N LYS A 174 -2.94 -0.75 2.70
CA LYS A 174 -3.57 0.37 3.40
C LYS A 174 -4.61 -0.16 4.37
N LEU A 175 -4.49 0.26 5.62
CA LEU A 175 -5.38 -0.11 6.72
C LEU A 175 -5.94 1.14 7.41
N ASP A 176 -6.19 2.18 6.64
CA ASP A 176 -6.60 3.50 7.12
C ASP A 176 -7.90 3.41 7.95
N TYR A 177 -7.99 4.17 9.04
CA TYR A 177 -9.18 4.24 9.90
C TYR A 177 -9.63 2.92 10.54
N ASN A 178 -8.67 2.09 10.97
CA ASN A 178 -8.93 0.90 11.76
C ASN A 178 -8.44 1.08 13.20
N PRO A 179 -9.14 1.85 14.05
CA PRO A 179 -8.65 2.18 15.40
C PRO A 179 -8.49 0.94 16.30
N SER A 180 -9.26 -0.12 16.04
CA SER A 180 -9.11 -1.38 16.76
C SER A 180 -7.76 -2.08 16.51
N LEU A 181 -7.01 -1.66 15.47
CA LEU A 181 -5.67 -2.19 15.17
C LEU A 181 -4.72 -1.92 16.34
N GLY A 182 -4.65 -0.69 16.79
CA GLY A 182 -3.82 -0.26 17.90
C GLY A 182 -2.34 -0.61 17.77
N SER A 183 -1.61 -0.40 18.85
CA SER A 183 -0.19 -0.75 18.92
C SER A 183 0.06 -2.26 18.86
N GLU A 184 -0.81 -3.08 19.46
CA GLU A 184 -0.69 -4.54 19.45
C GLU A 184 -0.82 -5.11 18.03
N GLY A 185 -1.84 -4.67 17.29
CA GLY A 185 -2.02 -5.07 15.88
C GLY A 185 -0.85 -4.62 15.02
N THR A 186 -0.39 -3.38 15.22
CA THR A 186 0.78 -2.85 14.52
C THR A 186 2.03 -3.68 14.81
N ALA A 187 2.30 -4.03 16.07
CA ALA A 187 3.43 -4.88 16.42
C ALA A 187 3.34 -6.27 15.77
N SER A 188 2.13 -6.84 15.70
CA SER A 188 1.89 -8.13 15.04
C SER A 188 2.13 -8.06 13.53
N LEU A 189 1.68 -7.00 12.87
CA LEU A 189 1.93 -6.73 11.45
C LEU A 189 3.43 -6.53 11.18
N CYS A 190 4.09 -5.66 11.95
CA CYS A 190 5.52 -5.35 11.81
C CYS A 190 6.40 -6.60 11.94
N ARG A 191 6.03 -7.56 12.81
CA ARG A 191 6.75 -8.82 13.00
C ARG A 191 6.82 -9.64 11.71
N GLY A 192 5.74 -9.68 10.93
CA GLY A 192 5.75 -10.30 9.60
C GLY A 192 6.53 -9.48 8.58
N LEU A 193 6.29 -8.17 8.54
CA LEU A 193 6.94 -7.26 7.60
C LEU A 193 8.45 -7.14 7.82
N ARG A 194 8.96 -7.41 9.01
CA ARG A 194 10.38 -7.42 9.32
C ARG A 194 11.19 -8.32 8.38
N THR A 195 10.58 -9.29 7.75
CA THR A 195 11.24 -10.19 6.79
C THR A 195 10.74 -10.01 5.35
N ASN A 196 9.84 -9.05 5.11
CA ASN A 196 9.27 -8.78 3.80
C ASN A 196 10.23 -7.96 2.92
N SER A 197 10.33 -8.33 1.65
CA SER A 197 11.16 -7.62 0.66
C SER A 197 10.40 -7.17 -0.58
N SER A 198 9.07 -7.23 -0.56
CA SER A 198 8.22 -6.85 -1.71
C SER A 198 7.40 -5.58 -1.45
N LEU A 199 6.87 -5.42 -0.22
CA LEU A 199 5.99 -4.29 0.10
C LEU A 199 6.73 -2.96 -0.04
N LYS A 200 6.10 -2.04 -0.77
CA LYS A 200 6.61 -0.68 -1.03
C LYS A 200 5.90 0.39 -0.23
N GLN A 201 4.63 0.16 0.11
CA GLN A 201 3.80 1.15 0.78
C GLN A 201 3.01 0.51 1.92
N LEU A 202 3.11 1.11 3.10
CA LEU A 202 2.32 0.77 4.28
C LEU A 202 1.64 2.04 4.80
N HIS A 203 0.30 2.01 4.89
CA HIS A 203 -0.49 3.11 5.40
C HIS A 203 -1.29 2.63 6.62
N LEU A 204 -1.12 3.33 7.74
CA LEU A 204 -1.77 3.09 9.02
C LEU A 204 -2.30 4.41 9.62
N PRO A 205 -2.88 5.34 8.83
CA PRO A 205 -3.40 6.57 9.41
C PRO A 205 -4.66 6.29 10.23
N TYR A 206 -4.79 6.99 11.36
CA TYR A 206 -5.96 6.91 12.25
C TYR A 206 -6.27 5.48 12.75
N CYS A 207 -5.21 4.75 13.12
CA CYS A 207 -5.28 3.37 13.60
C CYS A 207 -5.03 3.24 15.10
N ASP A 208 -5.08 4.35 15.84
CA ASP A 208 -4.91 4.40 17.29
C ASP A 208 -3.58 3.81 17.81
N LEU A 209 -2.51 4.05 17.05
CA LEU A 209 -1.17 3.65 17.44
C LEU A 209 -0.67 4.54 18.58
N GLY A 210 -0.35 3.97 19.73
CA GLY A 210 0.31 4.66 20.83
C GLY A 210 1.84 4.60 20.74
N ALA A 211 2.52 5.17 21.73
CA ALA A 211 3.99 5.21 21.82
C ALA A 211 4.62 3.81 21.78
N ASP A 212 3.97 2.82 22.34
CA ASP A 212 4.38 1.41 22.38
C ASP A 212 4.37 0.71 20.99
N ALA A 213 3.83 1.33 19.94
CA ALA A 213 4.06 0.88 18.56
C ALA A 213 5.48 1.22 18.04
N GLY A 214 6.12 2.25 18.62
CA GLY A 214 7.42 2.77 18.19
C GLY A 214 8.52 1.70 18.08
N PRO A 215 8.76 0.88 19.10
CA PRO A 215 9.78 -0.17 19.06
C PRO A 215 9.58 -1.16 17.90
N ALA A 216 8.35 -1.63 17.67
CA ALA A 216 8.05 -2.58 16.61
C ALA A 216 8.25 -1.95 15.21
N LEU A 217 7.85 -0.70 15.03
CA LEU A 217 8.09 0.08 13.81
C LEU A 217 9.60 0.26 13.58
N GLY A 218 10.37 0.61 14.62
CA GLY A 218 11.81 0.77 14.55
C GLY A 218 12.52 -0.54 14.20
N GLU A 219 12.12 -1.66 14.79
CA GLU A 219 12.67 -2.97 14.48
C GLU A 219 12.39 -3.36 13.02
N MET A 220 11.17 -3.15 12.53
CA MET A 220 10.80 -3.38 11.12
C MET A 220 11.66 -2.51 10.19
N LEU A 221 11.80 -1.22 10.45
CA LEU A 221 12.58 -0.29 9.63
C LEU A 221 14.06 -0.65 9.59
N SER A 222 14.61 -1.28 10.62
CA SER A 222 16.03 -1.66 10.71
C SER A 222 16.41 -2.84 9.80
N PHE A 223 15.42 -3.55 9.23
CA PHE A 223 15.69 -4.71 8.40
C PHE A 223 16.30 -4.31 7.05
N THR A 224 17.49 -4.79 6.76
CA THR A 224 18.32 -4.34 5.63
C THR A 224 17.77 -4.69 4.25
N LYS A 225 16.90 -5.71 4.15
CA LYS A 225 16.25 -6.13 2.89
C LYS A 225 14.85 -5.54 2.72
N LEU A 226 14.39 -4.76 3.68
CA LEU A 226 13.10 -4.08 3.58
C LEU A 226 13.10 -3.16 2.34
N GLN A 227 12.02 -3.20 1.58
CA GLN A 227 11.87 -2.40 0.37
C GLN A 227 10.78 -1.32 0.53
N LEU A 228 10.36 -1.06 1.76
CA LEU A 228 9.32 -0.08 2.07
C LEU A 228 9.80 1.32 1.74
N ALA A 229 9.13 1.96 0.79
CA ALA A 229 9.42 3.31 0.35
C ALA A 229 8.50 4.36 1.00
N VAL A 230 7.29 3.96 1.35
CA VAL A 230 6.27 4.85 1.95
C VAL A 230 5.78 4.25 3.26
N LEU A 231 5.88 5.03 4.33
CA LEU A 231 5.27 4.73 5.63
C LEU A 231 4.42 5.94 6.06
N ASN A 232 3.11 5.74 6.12
CA ASN A 232 2.18 6.77 6.60
C ASN A 232 1.60 6.35 7.95
N LEU A 233 1.90 7.15 8.98
CA LEU A 233 1.47 6.96 10.37
C LEU A 233 0.63 8.16 10.87
N GLN A 234 0.07 8.97 9.96
CA GLN A 234 -0.70 10.15 10.30
C GLN A 234 -1.86 9.86 11.25
N GLY A 235 -2.17 10.82 12.13
CA GLY A 235 -3.39 10.79 12.95
C GLY A 235 -3.36 9.69 14.02
N ASN A 236 -2.19 9.39 14.55
CA ASN A 236 -1.99 8.43 15.63
C ASN A 236 -1.53 9.14 16.93
N ARG A 237 -1.09 8.39 17.93
CA ARG A 237 -0.64 8.90 19.22
C ARG A 237 0.73 8.36 19.58
N LEU A 238 1.66 8.40 18.61
CA LEU A 238 3.04 7.95 18.85
C LEU A 238 3.76 8.82 19.86
N GLU A 239 3.43 10.10 19.91
CA GLU A 239 4.03 11.06 20.83
C GLU A 239 5.57 11.09 20.72
N ALA A 240 6.23 11.76 21.66
CA ALA A 240 7.70 11.82 21.73
C ALA A 240 8.34 10.44 21.90
N GLU A 241 7.78 9.62 22.77
CA GLU A 241 8.34 8.31 23.12
C GLU A 241 8.31 7.35 21.93
N GLY A 242 7.19 7.28 21.19
CA GLY A 242 7.08 6.44 20.01
C GLY A 242 8.01 6.93 18.89
N MET A 243 8.10 8.25 18.66
CA MET A 243 9.05 8.84 17.70
C MET A 243 10.50 8.49 18.08
N LYS A 244 10.85 8.64 19.35
CA LYS A 244 12.18 8.27 19.86
C LYS A 244 12.48 6.80 19.63
N ALA A 245 11.53 5.91 19.93
CA ALA A 245 11.69 4.47 19.80
C ALA A 245 11.85 4.01 18.33
N LEU A 246 11.21 4.66 17.35
CA LEU A 246 11.36 4.30 15.94
C LEU A 246 12.65 4.86 15.31
N SER A 247 13.22 5.93 15.86
CA SER A 247 14.36 6.67 15.29
C SER A 247 15.61 5.82 15.02
N PRO A 248 16.03 4.90 15.89
CA PRO A 248 17.17 4.02 15.61
C PRO A 248 16.96 3.11 14.39
N GLY A 249 15.71 2.67 14.15
CA GLY A 249 15.35 1.90 12.97
C GLY A 249 15.43 2.75 11.69
N LEU A 250 14.91 3.97 11.75
CA LEU A 250 14.99 4.93 10.65
C LEU A 250 16.44 5.23 10.27
N ALA A 251 17.32 5.42 11.24
CA ALA A 251 18.75 5.71 11.01
C ALA A 251 19.45 4.60 10.19
N ARG A 252 19.02 3.34 10.38
CA ARG A 252 19.55 2.16 9.67
C ARG A 252 18.86 1.88 8.35
N ASN A 253 17.68 2.47 8.14
CA ASN A 253 16.87 2.23 6.95
C ASN A 253 17.55 2.74 5.67
N ARG A 254 17.38 2.00 4.57
CA ARG A 254 17.95 2.32 3.26
C ARG A 254 16.93 2.20 2.12
N SER A 255 15.64 2.22 2.44
CA SER A 255 14.56 2.10 1.45
C SER A 255 13.49 3.19 1.57
N LEU A 256 13.29 3.74 2.77
CA LEU A 256 12.22 4.69 3.04
C LEU A 256 12.49 6.03 2.35
N VAL A 257 11.50 6.50 1.61
CA VAL A 257 11.53 7.76 0.84
C VAL A 257 10.57 8.77 1.45
N TYR A 258 9.40 8.30 1.90
CA TYR A 258 8.35 9.13 2.50
C TYR A 258 7.98 8.59 3.88
N LEU A 259 8.00 9.48 4.88
CA LEU A 259 7.52 9.22 6.23
C LEU A 259 6.55 10.33 6.65
N SER A 260 5.31 9.96 7.00
CA SER A 260 4.38 10.86 7.66
C SER A 260 4.21 10.49 9.13
N LEU A 261 4.48 11.44 9.98
CA LEU A 261 4.19 11.48 11.41
C LEU A 261 3.27 12.64 11.74
N ALA A 262 2.51 13.12 10.74
CA ALA A 262 1.55 14.19 10.93
C ALA A 262 0.51 13.82 11.99
N ASP A 263 0.10 14.78 12.82
CA ASP A 263 -0.94 14.59 13.84
C ASP A 263 -0.64 13.38 14.76
N ASN A 264 0.54 13.37 15.38
CA ASN A 264 0.97 12.30 16.27
C ASN A 264 1.20 12.75 17.72
N GLY A 265 0.80 13.97 18.06
CA GLY A 265 0.88 14.46 19.43
C GLY A 265 2.28 14.86 19.91
N VAL A 266 3.24 15.01 18.98
CA VAL A 266 4.59 15.48 19.34
C VAL A 266 4.53 16.95 19.73
N GLY A 267 4.94 17.25 20.95
CA GLY A 267 4.87 18.56 21.56
C GLY A 267 6.21 19.34 21.53
N SER A 268 6.37 20.22 22.54
CA SER A 268 7.54 21.09 22.69
C SER A 268 8.17 21.05 24.08
N GLY A 269 7.77 20.09 24.92
CA GLY A 269 8.36 19.85 26.23
C GLY A 269 9.78 19.27 26.12
N ASP A 270 10.45 19.08 27.23
CA ASP A 270 11.85 18.60 27.22
C ASP A 270 11.98 17.20 26.64
N ALA A 271 11.03 16.30 26.94
CA ALA A 271 10.98 14.96 26.35
C ALA A 271 10.76 15.00 24.83
N ASP A 272 9.87 15.89 24.36
CA ASP A 272 9.61 16.08 22.93
C ASP A 272 10.86 16.59 22.19
N VAL A 273 11.53 17.58 22.77
CA VAL A 273 12.77 18.15 22.21
C VAL A 273 13.86 17.08 22.10
N ALA A 274 14.05 16.26 23.14
CA ALA A 274 15.00 15.15 23.11
C ALA A 274 14.65 14.09 22.04
N ALA A 275 13.36 13.77 21.88
CA ALA A 275 12.90 12.85 20.84
C ALA A 275 13.12 13.43 19.42
N LEU A 276 12.92 14.74 19.24
CA LEU A 276 13.20 15.44 17.98
C LEU A 276 14.70 15.49 17.68
N GLU A 277 15.60 15.52 18.68
CA GLU A 277 17.04 15.37 18.48
C GLU A 277 17.39 13.99 17.92
N ASP A 278 16.89 12.92 18.55
CA ASP A 278 17.09 11.56 18.08
C ASP A 278 16.52 11.37 16.66
N PHE A 279 15.35 11.94 16.38
CA PHE A 279 14.70 11.88 15.07
C PHE A 279 15.49 12.66 14.01
N ARG A 280 16.01 13.85 14.33
CA ARG A 280 16.92 14.64 13.48
C ARG A 280 18.13 13.80 13.06
N ASP A 281 18.80 13.18 14.02
CA ASP A 281 19.99 12.38 13.77
C ASP A 281 19.67 11.14 12.92
N ALA A 282 18.51 10.55 13.13
CA ALA A 282 18.00 9.48 12.29
C ALA A 282 17.74 9.93 10.85
N MET A 283 17.10 11.08 10.65
CA MET A 283 16.89 11.65 9.31
C MET A 283 18.24 11.93 8.60
N MET A 284 19.21 12.45 9.29
CA MET A 284 20.56 12.73 8.73
C MET A 284 21.28 11.43 8.34
N SER A 285 21.04 10.34 9.06
CA SER A 285 21.63 9.02 8.81
C SER A 285 20.93 8.25 7.69
N CYS A 286 19.64 8.51 7.45
CA CYS A 286 18.84 7.84 6.43
C CYS A 286 19.03 8.49 5.06
N SER A 287 19.85 7.87 4.21
CA SER A 287 20.25 8.45 2.91
C SER A 287 19.15 8.42 1.83
N THR A 288 18.05 7.75 2.05
CA THR A 288 16.95 7.60 1.06
C THR A 288 15.75 8.48 1.37
N LEU A 289 15.63 8.96 2.62
CA LEU A 289 14.48 9.74 3.05
C LEU A 289 14.50 11.13 2.42
N THR A 290 13.46 11.44 1.66
CA THR A 290 13.34 12.72 0.95
C THR A 290 12.09 13.51 1.33
N HIS A 291 11.11 12.85 1.94
CA HIS A 291 9.83 13.45 2.30
C HIS A 291 9.50 13.14 3.76
N VAL A 292 9.30 14.17 4.55
CA VAL A 292 8.89 14.06 5.96
C VAL A 292 7.71 14.99 6.20
N ASP A 293 6.67 14.46 6.81
CA ASP A 293 5.48 15.21 7.18
C ASP A 293 5.30 15.19 8.69
N LEU A 294 5.38 16.38 9.33
CA LEU A 294 5.17 16.63 10.74
C LEU A 294 4.02 17.62 10.98
N LEU A 295 3.14 17.85 9.98
CA LEU A 295 1.96 18.72 10.15
C LEU A 295 1.12 18.29 11.36
N TYR A 296 0.42 19.25 11.96
CA TYR A 296 -0.47 19.03 13.10
C TYR A 296 0.21 18.50 14.37
N ASN A 297 1.57 18.64 14.47
CA ASN A 297 2.32 18.46 15.70
C ASN A 297 2.69 19.82 16.31
N ARG A 298 2.75 19.90 17.61
CA ARG A 298 3.01 21.16 18.33
C ARG A 298 4.46 21.27 18.75
N ILE A 299 5.41 21.07 17.80
CA ILE A 299 6.85 21.01 18.07
C ILE A 299 7.43 22.32 18.62
N GLY A 300 6.76 23.44 18.42
CA GLY A 300 7.15 24.76 18.91
C GLY A 300 8.48 25.25 18.37
N GLU A 301 8.93 26.42 18.88
CA GLU A 301 10.19 27.03 18.44
C GLU A 301 11.43 26.19 18.80
N ARG A 302 11.44 25.59 19.99
CA ARG A 302 12.56 24.73 20.43
C ARG A 302 12.74 23.51 19.54
N GLY A 303 11.66 22.78 19.29
CA GLY A 303 11.70 21.63 18.40
C GLY A 303 12.05 22.00 16.96
N ALA A 304 11.53 23.12 16.47
CA ALA A 304 11.89 23.65 15.15
C ALA A 304 13.40 23.92 15.02
N ARG A 305 14.01 24.55 16.02
CA ARG A 305 15.47 24.82 16.03
C ARG A 305 16.30 23.53 16.04
N VAL A 306 15.85 22.51 16.74
CA VAL A 306 16.49 21.17 16.78
C VAL A 306 16.50 20.51 15.40
N LEU A 307 15.46 20.69 14.60
CA LEU A 307 15.34 20.04 13.28
C LEU A 307 16.12 20.75 12.17
N LEU A 308 16.47 22.04 12.34
CA LEU A 308 17.16 22.82 11.31
C LEU A 308 18.43 22.16 10.74
N PRO A 309 19.32 21.54 11.55
CA PRO A 309 20.54 20.91 11.02
C PRO A 309 20.26 19.81 10.00
N ALA A 310 19.15 19.06 10.13
CA ALA A 310 18.81 18.02 9.17
C ALA A 310 18.45 18.56 7.78
N LEU A 311 18.14 19.84 7.69
CA LEU A 311 17.74 20.49 6.45
C LEU A 311 18.82 21.44 5.92
N ALA A 312 19.91 21.63 6.65
CA ALA A 312 20.96 22.57 6.29
C ALA A 312 21.70 22.10 5.01
N PRO A 313 21.95 23.01 4.04
CA PRO A 313 22.62 22.66 2.80
C PRO A 313 24.03 22.08 3.01
N GLU A 314 24.73 22.54 4.03
CA GLU A 314 26.08 22.08 4.42
C GLU A 314 26.08 20.62 4.86
N ASN A 315 24.97 20.08 5.37
CA ASN A 315 24.83 18.70 5.79
C ASN A 315 24.41 17.77 4.64
N LYS A 316 24.40 18.27 3.39
CA LYS A 316 24.02 17.51 2.18
C LYS A 316 22.67 16.81 2.33
N SER A 317 21.72 17.49 2.99
CA SER A 317 20.39 16.93 3.24
C SER A 317 19.73 16.44 1.96
N GLN A 318 19.20 15.22 2.02
CA GLN A 318 18.40 14.63 0.93
C GLN A 318 16.93 15.06 1.01
N ILE A 319 16.51 15.73 2.09
CA ILE A 319 15.11 16.11 2.33
C ILE A 319 14.68 17.22 1.36
N LYS A 320 13.74 16.90 0.50
CA LYS A 320 13.14 17.80 -0.51
C LYS A 320 11.79 18.35 -0.07
N HIS A 321 11.02 17.54 0.64
CA HIS A 321 9.76 17.91 1.26
C HIS A 321 9.89 17.78 2.77
N PHE A 322 9.59 18.86 3.46
CA PHE A 322 9.51 18.87 4.91
C PHE A 322 8.34 19.75 5.32
N LEU A 323 7.30 19.13 5.87
CA LEU A 323 6.06 19.81 6.20
C LEU A 323 5.95 20.01 7.69
N VAL A 324 5.78 21.27 8.10
CA VAL A 324 5.51 21.70 9.48
C VAL A 324 4.43 22.76 9.48
N ASP A 325 3.83 23.00 10.64
CA ASP A 325 2.74 23.99 10.78
C ASP A 325 3.22 25.43 10.65
N ALA A 326 2.34 26.25 10.09
CA ALA A 326 2.56 27.70 9.99
C ALA A 326 2.42 28.43 11.37
N THR A 327 2.16 27.71 12.45
CA THR A 327 2.15 28.23 13.82
C THR A 327 3.54 28.56 14.35
N LEU A 328 4.59 28.09 13.67
CA LEU A 328 5.97 28.43 13.98
C LEU A 328 6.28 29.91 13.67
N PRO A 329 7.24 30.54 14.37
CA PRO A 329 7.75 31.84 13.98
C PRO A 329 8.17 31.85 12.50
N THR A 330 7.80 32.91 11.75
CA THR A 330 7.98 32.98 10.30
C THR A 330 9.39 32.60 9.82
N PRO A 331 10.49 33.07 10.44
CA PRO A 331 11.85 32.69 10.00
C PRO A 331 12.13 31.19 10.13
N LEU A 332 11.59 30.54 11.17
CA LEU A 332 11.76 29.10 11.37
C LEU A 332 10.88 28.30 10.43
N PHE A 333 9.64 28.76 10.22
CA PHE A 333 8.76 28.13 9.23
C PHE A 333 9.37 28.17 7.83
N GLU A 334 9.85 29.32 7.37
CA GLU A 334 10.50 29.47 6.06
C GLU A 334 11.77 28.63 5.91
N ALA A 335 12.52 28.44 6.99
CA ALA A 335 13.73 27.61 6.99
C ALA A 335 13.43 26.10 6.95
N LEU A 336 12.34 25.67 7.58
CA LEU A 336 11.97 24.25 7.70
C LEU A 336 11.02 23.80 6.60
N HIS A 337 9.95 24.59 6.35
CA HIS A 337 8.88 24.16 5.45
C HIS A 337 9.34 24.15 4.00
N ARG A 338 9.39 22.98 3.41
CA ARG A 338 9.83 22.77 2.02
C ARG A 338 8.79 21.95 1.27
N ARG A 339 8.46 22.43 0.07
CA ARG A 339 7.64 21.67 -0.89
C ARG A 339 8.40 21.61 -2.20
N ASP A 340 8.74 20.40 -2.64
CA ASP A 340 9.27 20.24 -3.99
C ASP A 340 8.11 20.51 -4.98
N THR A 341 8.16 21.61 -5.67
CA THR A 341 7.15 21.99 -6.66
C THR A 341 7.37 21.26 -7.99
N GLY A 342 8.10 20.15 -7.98
CA GLY A 342 8.29 19.22 -9.10
C GLY A 342 8.31 19.90 -10.47
N GLY A 343 9.47 20.36 -10.93
CA GLY A 343 9.62 20.73 -12.33
C GLY A 343 9.75 22.24 -12.59
N GLY A 344 10.90 22.61 -13.06
CA GLY A 344 11.34 23.91 -13.44
C GLY A 344 10.37 24.77 -14.25
N GLY A 345 9.69 25.65 -13.55
CA GLY A 345 9.25 26.89 -14.17
C GLY A 345 10.49 27.70 -14.49
N LYS A 346 10.94 27.71 -15.75
CA LYS A 346 11.92 28.67 -16.27
C LYS A 346 11.43 30.06 -15.85
N LYS A 347 12.12 30.68 -14.89
CA LYS A 347 11.95 32.12 -14.62
C LYS A 347 12.29 32.84 -15.91
N GLY A 348 11.25 33.19 -16.68
CA GLY A 348 11.36 34.07 -17.84
C GLY A 348 11.95 35.41 -17.38
N LYS A 349 13.19 35.68 -17.73
CA LYS A 349 13.77 37.00 -17.61
C LYS A 349 12.86 37.97 -18.37
N LYS A 350 12.09 38.79 -17.67
CA LYS A 350 11.47 40.00 -18.24
C LYS A 350 12.60 40.90 -18.70
N LYS A 351 12.92 40.90 -20.00
CA LYS A 351 13.66 41.94 -20.65
C LYS A 351 12.81 43.22 -20.62
N GLY A 352 13.31 44.21 -19.92
CA GLY A 352 12.72 45.53 -19.89
C GLY A 352 12.63 46.10 -21.29
N GLY A 353 11.41 46.48 -21.70
CA GLY A 353 11.12 47.11 -22.96
C GLY A 353 11.63 48.55 -22.98
N GLY A 354 12.35 48.88 -24.03
CA GLY A 354 12.91 50.18 -24.30
C GLY A 354 11.84 51.24 -24.66
N LYS A 355 12.15 52.45 -24.32
CA LYS A 355 11.42 53.67 -24.57
C LYS A 355 11.16 53.89 -26.07
N GLY A 356 9.92 53.97 -26.48
CA GLY A 356 9.50 54.47 -27.80
C GLY A 356 9.38 55.99 -27.76
N LYS A 357 10.18 56.69 -28.56
CA LYS A 357 10.09 58.13 -28.81
C LYS A 357 8.86 58.50 -29.57
N LYS A 358 8.12 59.48 -29.08
CA LYS A 358 7.15 60.28 -29.86
C LYS A 358 7.84 60.95 -31.01
N LYS A 359 7.31 60.90 -32.23
CA LYS A 359 7.42 61.92 -33.29
C LYS A 359 6.03 62.34 -33.74
N LYS A 360 5.85 63.67 -33.68
CA LYS A 360 4.75 64.41 -34.31
C LYS A 360 4.88 64.33 -35.85
N LYS A 361 3.84 64.10 -36.53
CA LYS A 361 3.25 64.99 -37.53
C LYS A 361 1.81 64.53 -37.80
#